data_06bd121e8aec7c16f37594b0361208da
#
_entry.id   06bd121e8aec7c16f37594b0361208da
#
_cell.length_a   1.000
_cell.length_b   1.000
_cell.length_c   1.000
_cell.angle_alpha   90.00
_cell.angle_beta   90.00
_cell.angle_gamma   90.00
#
_symmetry.space_group_name_H-M   'P 1'
#
loop_
_entity.id
_entity.type
_entity.pdbx_description
1 polymer ?
#
loop_
_entity_poly.entity_id
_entity_poly.type
_entity_poly.pdbx_seq_one_letter_code
_entity_poly.pdbx_strand_id
1 'polypeptide(L)'
;MAKFTALRVALLFCLLLPLSALGQPLAGVIVREAVIKPFPLAAEALGNARANEDVEIRPEITAAVVEILFQEGQAVEQGTILLRLESSEPLAQLAAARAALIDSESQYRRASELYKTRVVAESQLEQLEAQRDADQAAVNAAQSRLDHTVIRAPFAGQLGLRRVSVGAIVNPATVITTLDDISSIKLDFNVPEVFLARLQPGLTVMAHSAAWPDHEFSGQVTTIDTRVDPVSRTVTVRALLPNEERRLRSGMFLTVTLLKEDVVSLMIPEEAIVPERSEQFVLLVGVDDVVERRRVRTGRRRPGEIEILEGLEAGARVITEGTQNVRPGDRVTVLPDGGA
;
A
#
# COMPACT_ATOMS: atom_id res chain seq x y z
N MET A 1 107.38 -33.07 27.14
CA MET A 1 106.95 -34.36 27.59
C MET A 1 105.66 -34.68 26.87
N ALA A 2 105.75 -35.50 25.85
CA ALA A 2 105.40 -36.90 25.82
C ALA A 2 103.89 -37.13 25.97
N LYS A 3 103.16 -37.78 25.16
CA LYS A 3 103.37 -38.87 24.16
C LYS A 3 102.02 -39.08 23.49
N PHE A 4 102.00 -39.37 22.20
CA PHE A 4 101.43 -40.53 21.49
C PHE A 4 99.97 -40.91 21.86
N THR A 5 99.05 -41.27 21.02
CA THR A 5 99.10 -42.20 19.84
C THR A 5 97.72 -42.18 19.13
N ALA A 6 97.72 -42.06 17.82
CA ALA A 6 97.27 -43.06 16.79
C ALA A 6 95.75 -43.45 16.73
N LEU A 7 95.16 -43.13 15.60
CA LEU A 7 94.61 -44.04 14.59
C LEU A 7 93.36 -44.85 14.95
N ARG A 8 92.18 -44.53 14.36
CA ARG A 8 91.42 -45.52 13.57
C ARG A 8 90.32 -44.80 12.72
N VAL A 9 90.45 -44.91 11.44
CA VAL A 9 89.44 -44.69 10.42
C VAL A 9 88.28 -45.68 10.64
N ALA A 10 87.06 -45.17 10.78
CA ALA A 10 85.86 -46.02 10.60
C ALA A 10 84.93 -45.29 9.65
N LEU A 11 84.88 -45.80 8.47
CA LEU A 11 84.00 -45.53 7.37
C LEU A 11 82.56 -45.85 7.77
N LEU A 12 81.71 -44.85 8.08
CA LEU A 12 80.30 -45.06 8.29
C LEU A 12 79.54 -44.49 7.07
N PHE A 13 79.20 -45.43 6.22
CA PHE A 13 78.34 -45.28 5.05
C PHE A 13 76.94 -44.99 5.60
N CYS A 14 76.53 -43.66 5.77
CA CYS A 14 75.19 -43.27 6.19
C CYS A 14 74.30 -43.36 4.97
N LEU A 15 73.47 -44.37 4.99
CA LEU A 15 72.38 -44.71 4.08
C LEU A 15 71.43 -43.52 3.96
N LEU A 16 71.43 -42.76 2.85
CA LEU A 16 70.39 -41.81 2.47
C LEU A 16 69.11 -42.62 2.12
N LEU A 17 68.27 -42.82 3.11
CA LEU A 17 66.87 -43.19 2.83
C LEU A 17 66.14 -41.95 2.25
N PRO A 18 65.45 -42.09 1.09
CA PRO A 18 64.60 -41.07 0.65
C PRO A 18 63.45 -40.92 1.65
N LEU A 19 63.36 -39.75 2.27
CA LEU A 19 62.21 -39.37 3.10
C LEU A 19 60.99 -39.42 2.16
N SER A 20 60.23 -40.47 2.27
CA SER A 20 58.96 -40.65 1.60
C SER A 20 58.12 -39.43 1.93
N ALA A 21 57.81 -38.62 0.96
CA ALA A 21 56.84 -37.57 1.07
C ALA A 21 55.52 -38.25 1.49
N LEU A 22 55.22 -38.24 2.79
CA LEU A 22 53.90 -38.53 3.30
C LEU A 22 53.00 -37.46 2.66
N GLY A 23 52.26 -37.87 1.61
CA GLY A 23 51.25 -37.01 1.03
C GLY A 23 50.37 -36.51 2.16
N GLN A 24 50.29 -35.21 2.33
CA GLN A 24 49.33 -34.58 3.28
C GLN A 24 47.95 -35.14 2.92
N PRO A 25 47.17 -35.62 3.92
CA PRO A 25 45.82 -36.04 3.64
C PRO A 25 45.07 -34.88 2.97
N LEU A 26 44.43 -35.13 1.86
CA LEU A 26 43.63 -34.15 1.13
C LEU A 26 42.58 -33.59 2.06
N ALA A 27 42.47 -32.29 2.14
CA ALA A 27 41.46 -31.65 2.96
C ALA A 27 40.06 -32.03 2.46
N GLY A 28 39.24 -32.54 3.37
CA GLY A 28 37.81 -32.79 3.08
C GLY A 28 37.04 -31.52 3.04
N VAL A 29 36.24 -31.31 2.02
CA VAL A 29 35.35 -30.14 1.86
C VAL A 29 33.95 -30.58 1.49
N ILE A 30 32.93 -29.84 1.93
CA ILE A 30 31.57 -30.00 1.45
C ILE A 30 31.33 -28.94 0.36
N VAL A 31 30.76 -29.38 -0.74
CA VAL A 31 30.46 -28.52 -1.89
C VAL A 31 28.97 -28.50 -2.18
N ARG A 32 28.47 -27.36 -2.60
CA ARG A 32 27.12 -27.23 -3.16
C ARG A 32 27.16 -26.53 -4.51
N GLU A 33 26.24 -26.89 -5.38
CA GLU A 33 26.14 -26.26 -6.68
C GLU A 33 25.46 -24.93 -6.63
N ALA A 34 25.94 -23.97 -7.42
CA ALA A 34 25.28 -22.72 -7.68
C ALA A 34 24.04 -22.99 -8.56
N VAL A 35 22.84 -22.71 -8.05
CA VAL A 35 21.58 -23.09 -8.69
C VAL A 35 20.76 -21.83 -9.02
N ILE A 36 20.19 -21.80 -10.22
CA ILE A 36 19.20 -20.78 -10.59
C ILE A 36 17.89 -21.12 -9.90
N LYS A 37 17.43 -20.23 -9.02
CA LYS A 37 16.18 -20.39 -8.27
C LYS A 37 15.29 -19.18 -8.44
N PRO A 38 13.95 -19.33 -8.36
CA PRO A 38 13.05 -18.20 -8.23
C PRO A 38 13.40 -17.38 -6.98
N PHE A 39 13.64 -16.10 -7.19
CA PHE A 39 13.89 -15.14 -6.11
C PHE A 39 13.02 -13.89 -6.32
N PRO A 40 11.70 -14.01 -6.06
CA PRO A 40 10.76 -12.97 -6.36
C PRO A 40 11.16 -11.66 -5.67
N LEU A 41 11.07 -10.59 -6.43
CA LEU A 41 11.17 -9.24 -5.87
C LEU A 41 9.78 -8.87 -5.34
N ALA A 42 9.63 -8.85 -4.03
CA ALA A 42 8.43 -8.37 -3.38
C ALA A 42 8.76 -7.08 -2.61
N ALA A 43 7.99 -6.03 -2.83
CA ALA A 43 7.97 -4.88 -1.96
C ALA A 43 6.82 -5.07 -0.97
N GLU A 44 7.15 -5.12 0.32
CA GLU A 44 6.14 -5.15 1.38
C GLU A 44 5.96 -3.76 1.96
N ALA A 45 4.72 -3.39 2.22
CA ALA A 45 4.36 -2.11 2.82
C ALA A 45 3.20 -2.29 3.79
N LEU A 46 3.05 -1.36 4.73
CA LEU A 46 1.85 -1.25 5.54
C LEU A 46 0.90 -0.24 4.89
N GLY A 47 -0.34 -0.64 4.68
CA GLY A 47 -1.39 0.17 4.10
C GLY A 47 -2.50 0.47 5.09
N ASN A 48 -3.13 1.62 4.91
CA ASN A 48 -4.30 2.04 5.64
C ASN A 48 -5.53 1.98 4.73
N ALA A 49 -6.52 1.20 5.15
CA ALA A 49 -7.78 1.07 4.43
C ALA A 49 -8.66 2.30 4.66
N ARG A 50 -9.26 2.81 3.59
CA ARG A 50 -10.26 3.88 3.61
C ARG A 50 -11.49 3.44 2.84
N ALA A 51 -12.64 3.89 3.25
CA ALA A 51 -13.85 3.74 2.45
C ALA A 51 -13.66 4.38 1.06
N ASN A 52 -14.42 3.91 0.07
CA ASN A 52 -14.44 4.56 -1.25
C ASN A 52 -14.91 6.00 -1.14
N GLU A 53 -15.99 6.25 -0.38
CA GLU A 53 -16.44 7.57 0.03
C GLU A 53 -16.83 7.50 1.51
N ASP A 54 -16.49 8.54 2.28
CA ASP A 54 -16.89 8.70 3.66
C ASP A 54 -17.35 10.11 3.95
N VAL A 55 -18.42 10.25 4.71
CA VAL A 55 -18.97 11.55 5.09
C VAL A 55 -19.61 11.51 6.48
N GLU A 56 -19.46 12.58 7.23
CA GLU A 56 -20.26 12.83 8.41
C GLU A 56 -21.57 13.53 8.02
N ILE A 57 -22.69 12.87 8.27
CA ILE A 57 -24.03 13.46 8.03
C ILE A 57 -24.29 14.53 9.08
N ARG A 58 -24.49 15.76 8.61
CA ARG A 58 -24.73 16.95 9.42
C ARG A 58 -25.94 17.71 8.87
N PRO A 59 -26.73 18.42 9.71
CA PRO A 59 -27.79 19.28 9.22
C PRO A 59 -27.19 20.57 8.64
N GLU A 60 -27.90 21.18 7.71
CA GLU A 60 -27.51 22.47 7.11
C GLU A 60 -28.13 23.67 7.86
N ILE A 61 -29.17 23.43 8.68
CA ILE A 61 -29.87 24.40 9.46
C ILE A 61 -29.92 24.00 10.95
N THR A 62 -30.21 24.97 11.82
CA THR A 62 -30.45 24.71 13.25
C THR A 62 -31.94 24.46 13.46
N ALA A 63 -32.30 23.25 13.93
CA ALA A 63 -33.68 22.91 14.23
C ALA A 63 -33.76 21.70 15.18
N ALA A 64 -34.94 21.41 15.73
CA ALA A 64 -35.17 20.24 16.56
C ALA A 64 -35.39 18.99 15.69
N VAL A 65 -34.90 17.86 16.15
CA VAL A 65 -35.12 16.54 15.52
C VAL A 65 -36.54 16.06 15.81
N VAL A 66 -37.35 15.89 14.79
CA VAL A 66 -38.75 15.40 14.91
C VAL A 66 -38.79 13.88 14.76
N GLU A 67 -38.05 13.33 13.79
CA GLU A 67 -38.13 11.92 13.46
C GLU A 67 -36.79 11.39 12.97
N ILE A 68 -36.44 10.16 13.37
CA ILE A 68 -35.26 9.43 12.91
C ILE A 68 -35.74 8.19 12.19
N LEU A 69 -35.34 8.04 10.91
CA LEU A 69 -35.88 7.04 9.98
C LEU A 69 -34.84 5.98 9.58
N PHE A 70 -33.74 5.88 10.30
CA PHE A 70 -32.70 4.89 10.05
C PHE A 70 -32.34 4.11 11.31
N GLN A 71 -31.72 2.94 11.11
CA GLN A 71 -31.12 2.14 12.17
C GLN A 71 -29.59 2.24 12.09
N GLU A 72 -28.92 2.10 13.22
CA GLU A 72 -27.47 2.06 13.32
C GLU A 72 -26.93 0.86 12.54
N GLY A 73 -25.88 1.09 11.72
CA GLY A 73 -25.31 0.05 10.87
C GLY A 73 -26.13 -0.33 9.64
N GLN A 74 -27.29 0.33 9.39
CA GLN A 74 -28.13 0.05 8.24
C GLN A 74 -27.44 0.43 6.92
N ALA A 75 -27.57 -0.41 5.89
CA ALA A 75 -27.24 -0.04 4.52
C ALA A 75 -28.38 0.78 3.92
N VAL A 76 -28.04 1.90 3.26
CA VAL A 76 -29.01 2.82 2.65
C VAL A 76 -28.62 3.11 1.20
N GLU A 77 -29.61 3.46 0.39
CA GLU A 77 -29.42 3.96 -0.97
C GLU A 77 -29.31 5.49 -0.98
N GLN A 78 -28.74 6.05 -2.05
CA GLN A 78 -28.71 7.49 -2.27
C GLN A 78 -30.13 8.07 -2.23
N GLY A 79 -30.31 9.21 -1.54
CA GLY A 79 -31.58 9.90 -1.43
C GLY A 79 -32.51 9.37 -0.32
N THR A 80 -32.14 8.24 0.34
CA THR A 80 -32.91 7.71 1.49
C THR A 80 -33.01 8.77 2.58
N ILE A 81 -34.23 9.02 3.08
CA ILE A 81 -34.47 9.96 4.18
C ILE A 81 -33.95 9.36 5.48
N LEU A 82 -33.04 10.05 6.14
CA LEU A 82 -32.42 9.60 7.39
C LEU A 82 -33.12 10.24 8.61
N LEU A 83 -33.47 11.51 8.50
CA LEU A 83 -33.95 12.29 9.62
C LEU A 83 -34.81 13.46 9.13
N ARG A 84 -35.81 13.82 9.94
CA ARG A 84 -36.62 15.02 9.72
C ARG A 84 -36.46 15.98 10.87
N LEU A 85 -36.26 17.22 10.52
CA LEU A 85 -36.19 18.36 11.42
C LEU A 85 -37.53 19.07 11.48
N GLU A 86 -37.71 19.90 12.53
CA GLU A 86 -38.88 20.78 12.66
C GLU A 86 -38.99 21.73 11.47
N SER A 87 -40.12 21.71 10.81
CA SER A 87 -40.34 22.40 9.54
C SER A 87 -41.48 23.41 9.56
N SER A 88 -42.13 23.62 10.71
CA SER A 88 -43.30 24.54 10.83
C SER A 88 -42.99 25.98 10.38
N GLU A 89 -41.86 26.53 10.81
CA GLU A 89 -41.41 27.85 10.41
C GLU A 89 -41.03 27.94 8.92
N PRO A 90 -40.16 27.05 8.35
CA PRO A 90 -39.88 27.02 6.92
C PRO A 90 -41.13 26.87 6.05
N LEU A 91 -42.09 26.06 6.47
CA LEU A 91 -43.37 25.89 5.76
C LEU A 91 -44.17 27.18 5.73
N ALA A 92 -44.27 27.90 6.87
CA ALA A 92 -44.96 29.19 6.94
C ALA A 92 -44.26 30.26 6.08
N GLN A 93 -42.93 30.28 6.09
CA GLN A 93 -42.14 31.21 5.24
C GLN A 93 -42.35 30.93 3.76
N LEU A 94 -42.37 29.68 3.35
CA LEU A 94 -42.66 29.30 1.96
C LEU A 94 -44.08 29.70 1.55
N ALA A 95 -45.07 29.50 2.41
CA ALA A 95 -46.45 29.91 2.14
C ALA A 95 -46.57 31.42 1.98
N ALA A 96 -45.89 32.22 2.82
CA ALA A 96 -45.87 33.68 2.70
C ALA A 96 -45.19 34.16 1.40
N ALA A 97 -44.02 33.56 1.04
CA ALA A 97 -43.33 33.90 -0.19
C ALA A 97 -44.18 33.55 -1.46
N ARG A 98 -44.86 32.39 -1.45
CA ARG A 98 -45.78 32.02 -2.53
C ARG A 98 -46.94 33.00 -2.69
N ALA A 99 -47.51 33.47 -1.57
CA ALA A 99 -48.59 34.47 -1.62
C ALA A 99 -48.13 35.81 -2.22
N ALA A 100 -46.92 36.28 -1.86
CA ALA A 100 -46.33 37.49 -2.44
C ALA A 100 -46.07 37.33 -3.97
N LEU A 101 -45.56 36.18 -4.42
CA LEU A 101 -45.35 35.90 -5.82
C LEU A 101 -46.70 35.93 -6.61
N ILE A 102 -47.72 35.27 -6.10
CA ILE A 102 -49.07 35.27 -6.74
C ILE A 102 -49.58 36.70 -6.94
N ASP A 103 -49.39 37.61 -5.95
CA ASP A 103 -49.78 39.00 -6.06
C ASP A 103 -48.95 39.74 -7.13
N SER A 104 -47.62 39.66 -7.08
CA SER A 104 -46.75 40.33 -8.05
C SER A 104 -46.93 39.78 -9.49
N GLU A 105 -47.12 38.47 -9.66
CA GLU A 105 -47.49 37.89 -10.97
C GLU A 105 -48.80 38.45 -11.49
N SER A 106 -49.80 38.60 -10.64
CA SER A 106 -51.09 39.16 -11.04
C SER A 106 -50.97 40.66 -11.43
N GLN A 107 -50.14 41.41 -10.71
CA GLN A 107 -49.84 42.82 -11.01
C GLN A 107 -49.10 42.95 -12.34
N TYR A 108 -48.04 42.16 -12.55
CA TYR A 108 -47.28 42.15 -13.78
C TYR A 108 -48.17 41.75 -14.98
N ARG A 109 -48.95 40.69 -14.90
CA ARG A 109 -49.85 40.25 -15.94
C ARG A 109 -50.85 41.35 -16.34
N ARG A 110 -51.50 42.05 -15.38
CA ARG A 110 -52.39 43.17 -15.68
C ARG A 110 -51.67 44.33 -16.34
N ALA A 111 -50.48 44.67 -15.88
CA ALA A 111 -49.68 45.74 -16.49
C ALA A 111 -49.23 45.38 -17.91
N SER A 112 -48.86 44.14 -18.16
CA SER A 112 -48.44 43.61 -19.45
C SER A 112 -49.60 43.72 -20.48
N GLU A 113 -50.85 43.44 -20.08
CA GLU A 113 -52.00 43.59 -20.96
C GLU A 113 -52.29 45.09 -21.25
N LEU A 114 -52.18 45.99 -20.28
CA LEU A 114 -52.35 47.43 -20.43
C LEU A 114 -51.21 48.05 -21.25
N TYR A 115 -50.00 47.52 -21.20
CA TYR A 115 -48.87 47.98 -22.00
C TYR A 115 -49.09 47.71 -23.51
N LYS A 116 -49.70 46.58 -23.89
CA LYS A 116 -50.07 46.26 -25.24
C LYS A 116 -51.02 47.32 -25.84
N THR A 117 -51.86 47.92 -25.00
CA THR A 117 -52.80 49.00 -25.40
C THR A 117 -52.23 50.41 -25.15
N ARG A 118 -50.94 50.54 -24.78
CA ARG A 118 -50.22 51.79 -24.53
C ARG A 118 -50.78 52.62 -23.38
N VAL A 119 -51.42 52.00 -22.40
CA VAL A 119 -51.99 52.67 -21.24
C VAL A 119 -50.95 52.82 -20.11
N VAL A 120 -49.94 51.94 -20.08
CA VAL A 120 -48.89 51.92 -19.03
C VAL A 120 -47.54 52.20 -19.69
N ALA A 121 -46.65 52.93 -18.99
CA ALA A 121 -45.26 53.16 -19.40
C ALA A 121 -44.41 51.92 -19.31
N GLU A 122 -43.39 51.80 -20.15
CA GLU A 122 -42.45 50.68 -20.19
C GLU A 122 -41.74 50.54 -18.85
N SER A 123 -41.28 51.63 -18.26
CA SER A 123 -40.63 51.63 -16.94
C SER A 123 -41.48 51.05 -15.83
N GLN A 124 -42.81 51.22 -15.88
CA GLN A 124 -43.73 50.63 -14.91
C GLN A 124 -43.86 49.12 -15.11
N LEU A 125 -43.86 48.63 -16.35
CA LEU A 125 -43.88 47.21 -16.67
C LEU A 125 -42.58 46.55 -16.20
N GLU A 126 -41.41 47.15 -16.50
CA GLU A 126 -40.10 46.67 -16.07
C GLU A 126 -39.99 46.61 -14.51
N GLN A 127 -40.53 47.60 -13.81
CA GLN A 127 -40.55 47.59 -12.33
C GLN A 127 -41.38 46.42 -11.80
N LEU A 128 -42.57 46.15 -12.35
CA LEU A 128 -43.40 45.03 -11.91
C LEU A 128 -42.81 43.67 -12.29
N GLU A 129 -42.09 43.62 -13.42
CA GLU A 129 -41.34 42.44 -13.80
C GLU A 129 -40.21 42.14 -12.80
N ALA A 130 -39.40 43.15 -12.42
CA ALA A 130 -38.33 43.01 -11.44
C ALA A 130 -38.90 42.61 -10.06
N GLN A 131 -40.08 43.11 -9.66
CA GLN A 131 -40.71 42.69 -8.42
C GLN A 131 -41.15 41.23 -8.44
N ARG A 132 -41.78 40.77 -9.53
CA ARG A 132 -42.17 39.38 -9.72
C ARG A 132 -40.94 38.46 -9.63
N ASP A 133 -39.84 38.82 -10.29
CA ASP A 133 -38.60 38.05 -10.28
C ASP A 133 -37.95 37.98 -8.90
N ALA A 134 -38.01 39.08 -8.17
CA ALA A 134 -37.58 39.13 -6.75
C ALA A 134 -38.41 38.19 -5.87
N ASP A 135 -39.73 38.18 -6.02
CA ASP A 135 -40.62 37.30 -5.25
C ASP A 135 -40.46 35.83 -5.67
N GLN A 136 -40.22 35.54 -6.93
CA GLN A 136 -39.86 34.19 -7.39
C GLN A 136 -38.55 33.69 -6.74
N ALA A 137 -37.54 34.57 -6.65
CA ALA A 137 -36.30 34.25 -5.96
C ALA A 137 -36.52 34.00 -4.47
N ALA A 138 -37.43 34.75 -3.82
CA ALA A 138 -37.82 34.55 -2.43
C ALA A 138 -38.51 33.20 -2.22
N VAL A 139 -39.38 32.76 -3.13
CA VAL A 139 -39.98 31.41 -3.11
C VAL A 139 -38.92 30.33 -3.19
N ASN A 140 -37.97 30.46 -4.12
CA ASN A 140 -36.87 29.48 -4.28
C ASN A 140 -36.03 29.39 -3.01
N ALA A 141 -35.69 30.51 -2.40
CA ALA A 141 -34.95 30.55 -1.14
C ALA A 141 -35.72 29.92 0.05
N ALA A 142 -37.03 30.15 0.13
CA ALA A 142 -37.86 29.53 1.18
C ALA A 142 -38.03 28.03 0.94
N GLN A 143 -38.13 27.58 -0.31
CA GLN A 143 -38.19 26.17 -0.67
C GLN A 143 -36.89 25.45 -0.28
N SER A 144 -35.72 26.03 -0.59
CA SER A 144 -34.41 25.44 -0.19
C SER A 144 -34.30 25.28 1.33
N ARG A 145 -34.76 26.29 2.13
CA ARG A 145 -34.78 26.16 3.58
C ARG A 145 -35.68 25.04 4.08
N LEU A 146 -36.81 24.82 3.44
CA LEU A 146 -37.70 23.71 3.74
C LEU A 146 -37.03 22.36 3.37
N ASP A 147 -36.36 22.29 2.22
CA ASP A 147 -35.67 21.07 1.77
C ASP A 147 -34.56 20.68 2.75
N HIS A 148 -33.85 21.65 3.36
CA HIS A 148 -32.83 21.41 4.39
C HIS A 148 -33.40 20.84 5.72
N THR A 149 -34.72 20.78 5.89
CA THR A 149 -35.34 20.10 7.04
C THR A 149 -35.38 18.59 6.89
N VAL A 150 -35.12 18.06 5.70
CA VAL A 150 -35.13 16.61 5.41
C VAL A 150 -33.72 16.17 5.07
N ILE A 151 -33.07 15.51 6.02
CA ILE A 151 -31.71 15.01 5.84
C ILE A 151 -31.75 13.69 5.08
N ARG A 152 -30.99 13.61 3.98
CA ARG A 152 -30.92 12.43 3.10
C ARG A 152 -29.49 11.92 2.98
N ALA A 153 -29.36 10.64 2.63
CA ALA A 153 -28.09 10.02 2.27
C ALA A 153 -27.57 10.59 0.94
N PRO A 154 -26.36 11.20 0.88
CA PRO A 154 -25.80 11.77 -0.34
C PRO A 154 -25.35 10.70 -1.35
N PHE A 155 -25.03 9.50 -0.92
CA PHE A 155 -24.66 8.33 -1.72
C PHE A 155 -25.13 7.05 -1.03
N ALA A 156 -25.05 5.92 -1.72
CA ALA A 156 -25.36 4.60 -1.15
C ALA A 156 -24.20 4.12 -0.28
N GLY A 157 -24.50 3.65 0.94
CA GLY A 157 -23.47 3.20 1.87
C GLY A 157 -24.03 2.61 3.15
N GLN A 158 -23.17 2.39 4.12
CA GLN A 158 -23.50 1.89 5.45
C GLN A 158 -23.43 3.01 6.48
N LEU A 159 -24.50 3.17 7.24
CA LEU A 159 -24.55 4.15 8.33
C LEU A 159 -23.77 3.69 9.55
N GLY A 160 -23.15 4.61 10.23
CA GLY A 160 -22.49 4.41 11.51
C GLY A 160 -23.45 4.45 12.70
N LEU A 161 -22.87 4.75 13.87
CA LEU A 161 -23.64 4.92 15.10
C LEU A 161 -24.38 6.26 15.10
N ARG A 162 -25.60 6.27 15.65
CA ARG A 162 -26.40 7.46 15.83
C ARG A 162 -25.89 8.30 17.00
N ARG A 163 -25.75 9.62 16.78
CA ARG A 163 -25.24 10.55 17.80
C ARG A 163 -26.28 11.57 18.29
N VAL A 164 -27.50 11.48 17.80
CA VAL A 164 -28.59 12.41 18.15
C VAL A 164 -29.85 11.66 18.56
N SER A 165 -30.78 12.32 19.23
CA SER A 165 -32.06 11.75 19.66
C SER A 165 -33.23 12.64 19.22
N VAL A 166 -34.43 12.07 19.11
CA VAL A 166 -35.66 12.85 18.87
C VAL A 166 -35.83 13.88 19.99
N GLY A 167 -36.18 15.11 19.62
CA GLY A 167 -36.29 16.26 20.51
C GLY A 167 -34.99 17.04 20.72
N ALA A 168 -33.83 16.50 20.29
CA ALA A 168 -32.55 17.24 20.35
C ALA A 168 -32.54 18.39 19.35
N ILE A 169 -31.96 19.53 19.74
CA ILE A 169 -31.66 20.63 18.84
C ILE A 169 -30.30 20.35 18.19
N VAL A 170 -30.27 20.31 16.88
CA VAL A 170 -29.08 20.10 16.06
C VAL A 170 -28.74 21.33 15.24
N ASN A 171 -27.45 21.48 14.87
CA ASN A 171 -26.92 22.58 14.08
C ASN A 171 -25.83 22.09 13.12
N PRO A 172 -25.31 22.90 12.18
CA PRO A 172 -24.29 22.46 11.21
C PRO A 172 -23.00 21.85 11.78
N ALA A 173 -22.70 22.10 13.06
CA ALA A 173 -21.56 21.46 13.75
C ALA A 173 -21.90 20.09 14.34
N THR A 174 -23.20 19.73 14.46
CA THR A 174 -23.66 18.49 15.08
C THR A 174 -23.55 17.32 14.10
N VAL A 175 -22.78 16.29 14.42
CA VAL A 175 -22.74 15.04 13.65
C VAL A 175 -23.95 14.17 14.04
N ILE A 176 -24.77 13.81 13.06
CA ILE A 176 -25.94 12.92 13.24
C ILE A 176 -25.48 11.46 13.23
N THR A 177 -24.74 11.08 12.21
CA THR A 177 -24.16 9.75 11.99
C THR A 177 -23.06 9.86 10.94
N THR A 178 -22.31 8.78 10.68
CA THR A 178 -21.41 8.65 9.52
C THR A 178 -22.08 7.85 8.43
N LEU A 179 -21.66 8.05 7.18
CA LEU A 179 -22.06 7.24 6.04
C LEU A 179 -20.80 6.87 5.25
N ASP A 180 -20.54 5.57 5.14
CA ASP A 180 -19.36 5.02 4.49
C ASP A 180 -19.76 4.12 3.32
N ASP A 181 -19.27 4.42 2.11
CA ASP A 181 -19.30 3.46 1.00
C ASP A 181 -18.12 2.51 1.13
N ILE A 182 -18.41 1.31 1.59
CA ILE A 182 -17.45 0.22 1.75
C ILE A 182 -17.60 -0.87 0.68
N SER A 183 -18.23 -0.58 -0.45
CA SER A 183 -18.35 -1.53 -1.58
C SER A 183 -16.98 -1.86 -2.17
N SER A 184 -16.08 -0.89 -2.15
CA SER A 184 -14.66 -1.04 -2.40
C SER A 184 -13.86 -0.26 -1.38
N ILE A 185 -12.60 -0.64 -1.18
CA ILE A 185 -11.69 -0.01 -0.22
C ILE A 185 -10.52 0.62 -0.97
N LYS A 186 -10.29 1.88 -0.71
CA LYS A 186 -9.07 2.60 -1.09
C LYS A 186 -7.98 2.24 -0.07
N LEU A 187 -6.93 1.56 -0.52
CA LEU A 187 -5.80 1.18 0.32
C LEU A 187 -4.63 2.11 0.01
N ASP A 188 -4.31 2.98 0.95
CA ASP A 188 -3.17 3.91 0.86
C ASP A 188 -1.97 3.30 1.58
N PHE A 189 -0.83 3.16 0.89
CA PHE A 189 0.41 2.61 1.43
C PHE A 189 1.63 3.31 0.86
N ASN A 190 2.73 3.27 1.61
CA ASN A 190 3.96 3.96 1.26
C ASN A 190 4.98 2.99 0.70
N VAL A 191 5.53 3.31 -0.47
CA VAL A 191 6.54 2.51 -1.17
C VAL A 191 7.85 3.29 -1.26
N PRO A 192 9.02 2.70 -0.93
CA PRO A 192 10.31 3.37 -1.09
C PRO A 192 10.58 3.85 -2.52
N GLU A 193 11.19 5.04 -2.67
CA GLU A 193 11.46 5.67 -3.97
C GLU A 193 12.27 4.79 -4.95
N VAL A 194 13.07 3.86 -4.43
CA VAL A 194 13.86 2.92 -5.25
C VAL A 194 13.00 2.03 -6.15
N PHE A 195 11.72 1.85 -5.81
CA PHE A 195 10.77 1.07 -6.60
C PHE A 195 9.97 1.93 -7.58
N LEU A 196 10.12 3.27 -7.55
CA LEU A 196 9.28 4.19 -8.32
C LEU A 196 9.28 3.90 -9.83
N ALA A 197 10.43 3.53 -10.40
CA ALA A 197 10.54 3.21 -11.83
C ALA A 197 9.72 1.97 -12.27
N ARG A 198 9.28 1.16 -11.31
CA ARG A 198 8.50 -0.07 -11.54
C ARG A 198 7.03 0.08 -11.16
N LEU A 199 6.69 1.19 -10.49
CA LEU A 199 5.31 1.48 -10.11
C LEU A 199 4.54 2.02 -11.31
N GLN A 200 3.38 1.42 -11.58
CA GLN A 200 2.46 1.91 -12.60
C GLN A 200 1.02 1.59 -12.20
N PRO A 201 0.05 2.41 -12.61
CA PRO A 201 -1.35 2.07 -12.46
C PRO A 201 -1.67 0.73 -13.13
N GLY A 202 -2.56 -0.06 -12.50
CA GLY A 202 -2.91 -1.40 -12.94
C GLY A 202 -2.07 -2.53 -12.34
N LEU A 203 -0.98 -2.24 -11.61
CA LEU A 203 -0.26 -3.27 -10.87
C LEU A 203 -1.17 -3.95 -9.86
N THR A 204 -1.12 -5.28 -9.84
CA THR A 204 -1.83 -6.08 -8.84
C THR A 204 -1.14 -5.98 -7.48
N VAL A 205 -1.93 -5.76 -6.45
CA VAL A 205 -1.51 -5.79 -5.05
C VAL A 205 -2.23 -6.91 -4.32
N MET A 206 -1.52 -7.58 -3.43
CA MET A 206 -2.07 -8.55 -2.51
C MET A 206 -2.01 -7.95 -1.11
N ALA A 207 -3.11 -8.01 -0.38
CA ALA A 207 -3.18 -7.43 0.95
C ALA A 207 -3.71 -8.44 1.97
N HIS A 208 -3.12 -8.46 3.14
CA HIS A 208 -3.50 -9.33 4.25
C HIS A 208 -3.89 -8.49 5.47
N SER A 209 -4.94 -8.89 6.15
CA SER A 209 -5.39 -8.26 7.38
C SER A 209 -5.22 -9.22 8.56
N ALA A 210 -4.70 -8.71 9.68
CA ALA A 210 -4.63 -9.50 10.92
C ALA A 210 -6.01 -9.93 11.45
N ALA A 211 -7.08 -9.21 11.08
CA ALA A 211 -8.45 -9.58 11.44
C ALA A 211 -8.98 -10.79 10.63
N TRP A 212 -8.39 -11.08 9.48
CA TRP A 212 -8.77 -12.14 8.55
C TRP A 212 -7.52 -12.87 8.04
N PRO A 213 -6.81 -13.66 8.89
CA PRO A 213 -5.50 -14.21 8.56
C PRO A 213 -5.53 -15.21 7.41
N ASP A 214 -6.66 -15.92 7.23
CA ASP A 214 -6.82 -16.92 6.16
C ASP A 214 -7.40 -16.33 4.87
N HIS A 215 -7.56 -14.99 4.79
CA HIS A 215 -8.14 -14.33 3.62
C HIS A 215 -7.18 -13.33 3.00
N GLU A 216 -6.94 -13.50 1.71
CA GLU A 216 -6.14 -12.59 0.90
C GLU A 216 -7.04 -11.67 0.08
N PHE A 217 -6.77 -10.38 0.18
CA PHE A 217 -7.50 -9.34 -0.56
C PHE A 217 -6.67 -8.91 -1.75
N SER A 218 -7.18 -9.08 -2.95
CA SER A 218 -6.53 -8.67 -4.19
C SER A 218 -7.11 -7.38 -4.70
N GLY A 219 -6.26 -6.49 -5.20
CA GLY A 219 -6.66 -5.22 -5.79
C GLY A 219 -5.68 -4.73 -6.83
N GLN A 220 -5.90 -3.52 -7.33
CA GLN A 220 -5.04 -2.90 -8.32
C GLN A 220 -4.65 -1.49 -7.90
N VAL A 221 -3.40 -1.12 -8.19
CA VAL A 221 -2.93 0.26 -8.07
C VAL A 221 -3.73 1.15 -9.01
N THR A 222 -4.37 2.18 -8.46
CA THR A 222 -5.12 3.17 -9.23
C THR A 222 -4.34 4.45 -9.41
N THR A 223 -3.60 4.86 -8.38
CA THR A 223 -2.93 6.16 -8.36
C THR A 223 -1.61 6.07 -7.60
N ILE A 224 -0.61 6.75 -8.11
CA ILE A 224 0.69 6.96 -7.47
C ILE A 224 0.80 8.46 -7.24
N ASP A 225 1.11 8.88 -6.02
CA ASP A 225 1.28 10.31 -5.71
C ASP A 225 2.42 10.90 -6.55
N THR A 226 2.27 12.15 -6.93
CA THR A 226 3.28 12.87 -7.71
C THR A 226 4.47 13.33 -6.87
N ARG A 227 4.34 13.23 -5.54
CA ARG A 227 5.36 13.69 -4.59
C ARG A 227 5.96 12.53 -3.83
N VAL A 228 7.30 12.61 -3.65
CA VAL A 228 8.05 11.75 -2.72
C VAL A 228 8.19 12.51 -1.42
N ASP A 229 7.86 11.87 -0.30
CA ASP A 229 8.11 12.43 1.02
C ASP A 229 9.63 12.52 1.27
N PRO A 230 10.19 13.72 1.52
CA PRO A 230 11.64 13.90 1.64
C PRO A 230 12.22 13.32 2.93
N VAL A 231 11.40 13.07 3.94
CA VAL A 231 11.83 12.54 5.25
C VAL A 231 11.89 11.02 5.22
N SER A 232 10.79 10.39 4.80
CA SER A 232 10.70 8.92 4.73
C SER A 232 11.27 8.33 3.45
N ARG A 233 11.50 9.14 2.40
CA ARG A 233 11.92 8.69 1.06
C ARG A 233 10.96 7.67 0.45
N THR A 234 9.67 7.89 0.67
CA THR A 234 8.60 7.04 0.15
C THR A 234 7.64 7.83 -0.72
N VAL A 235 6.95 7.12 -1.63
CA VAL A 235 5.82 7.64 -2.41
C VAL A 235 4.55 6.96 -1.92
N THR A 236 3.47 7.73 -1.78
CA THR A 236 2.16 7.17 -1.43
C THR A 236 1.53 6.55 -2.68
N VAL A 237 1.10 5.32 -2.56
CA VAL A 237 0.41 4.57 -3.61
C VAL A 237 -0.98 4.23 -3.13
N ARG A 238 -1.97 4.41 -3.99
CA ARG A 238 -3.36 4.02 -3.74
C ARG A 238 -3.74 2.83 -4.60
N ALA A 239 -4.23 1.79 -3.97
CA ALA A 239 -4.87 0.68 -4.64
C ALA A 239 -6.36 0.63 -4.32
N LEU A 240 -7.15 0.08 -5.23
CA LEU A 240 -8.57 -0.18 -5.04
C LEU A 240 -8.78 -1.69 -4.85
N LEU A 241 -9.38 -2.07 -3.73
CA LEU A 241 -9.69 -3.45 -3.37
C LEU A 241 -11.21 -3.63 -3.42
N PRO A 242 -11.74 -4.58 -4.19
CA PRO A 242 -13.14 -5.01 -4.08
C PRO A 242 -13.44 -5.52 -2.68
N ASN A 243 -14.60 -5.19 -2.13
CA ASN A 243 -15.00 -5.59 -0.77
C ASN A 243 -16.45 -6.09 -0.74
N GLU A 244 -16.79 -7.00 -1.63
CA GLU A 244 -18.16 -7.53 -1.79
C GLU A 244 -18.71 -8.14 -0.50
N GLU A 245 -17.87 -8.83 0.26
CA GLU A 245 -18.23 -9.43 1.55
C GLU A 245 -18.21 -8.43 2.72
N ARG A 246 -17.87 -7.15 2.46
CA ARG A 246 -17.81 -6.07 3.47
C ARG A 246 -16.95 -6.41 4.69
N ARG A 247 -15.90 -7.22 4.51
CA ARG A 247 -14.96 -7.61 5.58
C ARG A 247 -14.01 -6.50 5.95
N LEU A 248 -13.57 -5.72 4.96
CA LEU A 248 -12.70 -4.57 5.18
C LEU A 248 -13.52 -3.36 5.62
N ARG A 249 -12.96 -2.58 6.54
CA ARG A 249 -13.54 -1.35 7.06
C ARG A 249 -12.53 -0.22 7.01
N SER A 250 -13.01 1.01 6.93
CA SER A 250 -12.17 2.19 7.06
C SER A 250 -11.39 2.17 8.38
N GLY A 251 -10.10 2.54 8.33
CA GLY A 251 -9.20 2.53 9.48
C GLY A 251 -8.48 1.20 9.74
N MET A 252 -8.75 0.13 9.00
CA MET A 252 -7.98 -1.11 9.12
C MET A 252 -6.57 -0.96 8.54
N PHE A 253 -5.59 -1.62 9.18
CA PHE A 253 -4.24 -1.79 8.65
C PHE A 253 -4.12 -3.12 7.92
N LEU A 254 -3.49 -3.07 6.73
CA LEU A 254 -3.21 -4.25 5.93
C LEU A 254 -1.72 -4.29 5.57
N THR A 255 -1.16 -5.49 5.60
CA THR A 255 0.16 -5.75 5.01
C THR A 255 -0.03 -5.92 3.51
N VAL A 256 0.63 -5.11 2.72
CA VAL A 256 0.54 -5.08 1.26
C VAL A 256 1.78 -5.70 0.67
N THR A 257 1.62 -6.67 -0.21
CA THR A 257 2.69 -7.20 -1.06
C THR A 257 2.48 -6.67 -2.47
N LEU A 258 3.45 -5.89 -2.92
CA LEU A 258 3.48 -5.27 -4.24
C LEU A 258 4.66 -5.83 -5.03
N LEU A 259 4.55 -5.94 -6.36
CA LEU A 259 5.63 -6.38 -7.23
C LEU A 259 6.16 -7.78 -6.88
N LYS A 260 5.36 -8.78 -7.15
CA LYS A 260 5.85 -10.15 -7.21
C LYS A 260 6.39 -10.42 -8.63
N GLU A 261 7.59 -9.92 -8.93
CA GLU A 261 8.29 -10.36 -10.13
C GLU A 261 8.92 -11.72 -9.84
N ASP A 262 8.58 -12.72 -10.65
CA ASP A 262 9.25 -14.03 -10.63
C ASP A 262 10.63 -13.89 -11.29
N VAL A 263 11.52 -13.18 -10.62
CA VAL A 263 12.91 -13.06 -11.04
C VAL A 263 13.63 -14.34 -10.62
N VAL A 264 14.31 -14.96 -11.56
CA VAL A 264 15.24 -16.06 -11.27
C VAL A 264 16.62 -15.49 -11.04
N SER A 265 17.30 -15.95 -10.02
CA SER A 265 18.64 -15.49 -9.64
C SER A 265 19.54 -16.67 -9.38
N LEU A 266 20.83 -16.50 -9.66
CA LEU A 266 21.84 -17.48 -9.28
C LEU A 266 22.06 -17.41 -7.77
N MET A 267 21.75 -18.48 -7.07
CA MET A 267 21.79 -18.58 -5.62
C MET A 267 22.88 -19.56 -5.18
N ILE A 268 23.58 -19.19 -4.12
CA ILE A 268 24.50 -20.07 -3.39
C ILE A 268 24.22 -20.02 -1.90
N PRO A 269 24.63 -21.02 -1.11
CA PRO A 269 24.59 -20.92 0.35
C PRO A 269 25.43 -19.76 0.86
N GLU A 270 24.92 -19.00 1.84
CA GLU A 270 25.63 -17.84 2.40
C GLU A 270 26.98 -18.22 3.02
N GLU A 271 27.10 -19.44 3.54
CA GLU A 271 28.31 -20.04 4.12
C GLU A 271 29.48 -20.12 3.15
N ALA A 272 29.21 -20.18 1.82
CA ALA A 272 30.23 -20.25 0.79
C ALA A 272 30.96 -18.91 0.55
N ILE A 273 30.43 -17.79 1.11
CA ILE A 273 31.04 -16.48 0.94
C ILE A 273 32.20 -16.29 1.91
N VAL A 274 33.37 -16.00 1.34
CA VAL A 274 34.57 -15.65 2.10
C VAL A 274 34.80 -14.13 1.95
N PRO A 275 34.46 -13.34 2.99
CA PRO A 275 34.70 -11.90 2.96
C PRO A 275 36.17 -11.61 3.20
N GLU A 276 36.75 -10.73 2.39
CA GLU A 276 38.11 -10.26 2.59
C GLU A 276 38.19 -8.74 2.35
N ARG A 277 38.38 -7.98 3.42
CA ARG A 277 38.35 -6.51 3.43
C ARG A 277 37.04 -5.96 2.83
N SER A 278 37.09 -5.37 1.63
CA SER A 278 35.94 -4.82 0.92
C SER A 278 35.45 -5.69 -0.24
N GLU A 279 36.04 -6.86 -0.43
CA GLU A 279 35.72 -7.78 -1.53
C GLU A 279 35.14 -9.10 -1.02
N GLN A 280 34.38 -9.76 -1.86
CA GLN A 280 33.78 -11.06 -1.56
C GLN A 280 34.28 -12.09 -2.55
N PHE A 281 34.63 -13.24 -2.03
CA PHE A 281 35.16 -14.37 -2.81
C PHE A 281 34.39 -15.63 -2.50
N VAL A 282 34.45 -16.56 -3.42
CA VAL A 282 34.04 -17.94 -3.23
C VAL A 282 35.20 -18.87 -3.57
N LEU A 283 35.25 -20.00 -2.89
CA LEU A 283 36.17 -21.07 -3.24
C LEU A 283 35.40 -22.11 -4.05
N LEU A 284 35.86 -22.42 -5.23
CA LEU A 284 35.27 -23.35 -6.17
C LEU A 284 36.12 -24.63 -6.21
N VAL A 285 35.48 -25.76 -6.44
CA VAL A 285 36.14 -27.00 -6.80
C VAL A 285 36.08 -27.13 -8.32
N GLY A 286 37.22 -26.90 -8.96
CA GLY A 286 37.37 -26.97 -10.41
C GLY A 286 37.46 -28.41 -10.94
N VAL A 287 37.93 -28.52 -12.19
CA VAL A 287 38.28 -29.82 -12.80
C VAL A 287 39.50 -30.38 -12.05
N ASP A 288 39.60 -31.67 -11.87
CA ASP A 288 40.67 -32.38 -11.11
C ASP A 288 40.66 -32.10 -9.58
N ASP A 289 39.53 -31.65 -9.04
CA ASP A 289 39.32 -31.36 -7.61
C ASP A 289 40.33 -30.35 -7.03
N VAL A 290 40.74 -29.36 -7.83
CA VAL A 290 41.61 -28.27 -7.44
C VAL A 290 40.76 -27.06 -7.03
N VAL A 291 41.14 -26.43 -5.89
CA VAL A 291 40.45 -25.24 -5.36
C VAL A 291 40.85 -24.01 -6.17
N GLU A 292 39.84 -23.35 -6.69
CA GLU A 292 39.97 -22.02 -7.31
C GLU A 292 39.33 -20.95 -6.45
N ARG A 293 39.97 -19.79 -6.36
CA ARG A 293 39.38 -18.64 -5.72
C ARG A 293 38.81 -17.71 -6.78
N ARG A 294 37.54 -17.32 -6.62
CA ARG A 294 36.87 -16.43 -7.55
C ARG A 294 36.20 -15.27 -6.86
N ARG A 295 36.47 -14.08 -7.36
CA ARG A 295 35.80 -12.86 -6.88
C ARG A 295 34.35 -12.88 -7.37
N VAL A 296 33.42 -12.53 -6.49
CA VAL A 296 31.99 -12.46 -6.79
C VAL A 296 31.41 -11.13 -6.33
N ARG A 297 30.36 -10.68 -7.01
CA ARG A 297 29.53 -9.59 -6.58
C ARG A 297 28.20 -10.17 -6.12
N THR A 298 27.89 -10.00 -4.84
CA THR A 298 26.65 -10.50 -4.25
C THR A 298 25.53 -9.49 -4.43
N GLY A 299 24.30 -9.97 -4.44
CA GLY A 299 23.08 -9.20 -4.48
C GLY A 299 22.27 -9.33 -3.19
N ARG A 300 20.98 -9.64 -3.34
CA ARG A 300 20.03 -9.80 -2.25
C ARG A 300 20.30 -11.08 -1.46
N ARG A 301 19.81 -11.10 -0.21
CA ARG A 301 19.95 -12.25 0.70
C ARG A 301 18.59 -12.76 1.14
N ARG A 302 18.49 -14.03 1.41
CA ARG A 302 17.42 -14.67 2.15
C ARG A 302 18.01 -15.65 3.15
N PRO A 303 17.28 -16.11 4.16
CA PRO A 303 17.82 -17.05 5.16
C PRO A 303 18.53 -18.25 4.51
N GLY A 304 19.84 -18.36 4.78
CA GLY A 304 20.70 -19.45 4.29
C GLY A 304 21.19 -19.32 2.83
N GLU A 305 20.75 -18.34 2.04
CA GLU A 305 21.15 -18.21 0.64
C GLU A 305 21.42 -16.76 0.23
N ILE A 306 22.35 -16.57 -0.70
CA ILE A 306 22.72 -15.27 -1.24
C ILE A 306 22.72 -15.30 -2.77
N GLU A 307 22.22 -14.20 -3.36
CA GLU A 307 22.22 -13.97 -4.81
C GLU A 307 23.61 -13.59 -5.30
N ILE A 308 24.04 -14.17 -6.42
CA ILE A 308 25.26 -13.80 -7.12
C ILE A 308 24.89 -13.05 -8.39
N LEU A 309 25.36 -11.82 -8.49
CA LEU A 309 25.13 -10.94 -9.64
C LEU A 309 26.22 -11.12 -10.71
N GLU A 310 27.47 -11.37 -10.29
CA GLU A 310 28.61 -11.50 -11.19
C GLU A 310 29.67 -12.43 -10.59
N GLY A 311 30.44 -13.08 -11.46
CA GLY A 311 31.63 -13.84 -11.07
C GLY A 311 31.38 -15.34 -10.93
N LEU A 312 30.17 -15.85 -11.13
CA LEU A 312 29.85 -17.27 -11.00
C LEU A 312 28.85 -17.69 -12.07
N GLU A 313 28.98 -18.95 -12.53
CA GLU A 313 28.05 -19.57 -13.48
C GLU A 313 27.18 -20.63 -12.77
N ALA A 314 26.01 -20.90 -13.34
CA ALA A 314 25.17 -21.99 -12.84
C ALA A 314 25.88 -23.36 -12.94
N GLY A 315 25.71 -24.19 -11.91
CA GLY A 315 26.37 -25.48 -11.81
C GLY A 315 27.80 -25.43 -11.26
N ALA A 316 28.34 -24.23 -10.95
CA ALA A 316 29.63 -24.11 -10.28
C ALA A 316 29.60 -24.75 -8.88
N ARG A 317 30.59 -25.58 -8.56
CA ARG A 317 30.71 -26.26 -7.27
C ARG A 317 31.39 -25.35 -6.26
N VAL A 318 30.61 -24.71 -5.36
CA VAL A 318 31.13 -23.82 -4.31
C VAL A 318 31.38 -24.59 -3.01
N ILE A 319 32.49 -24.32 -2.34
CA ILE A 319 32.80 -24.88 -1.03
C ILE A 319 31.99 -24.18 0.04
N THR A 320 31.18 -24.93 0.78
CA THR A 320 30.38 -24.44 1.89
C THR A 320 31.03 -24.70 3.24
N GLU A 321 31.70 -25.86 3.40
CA GLU A 321 32.40 -26.17 4.63
C GLU A 321 33.86 -26.58 4.32
N GLY A 322 34.75 -26.25 5.27
CA GLY A 322 36.19 -26.50 5.13
C GLY A 322 36.96 -25.38 4.45
N THR A 323 36.31 -24.24 4.18
CA THR A 323 36.94 -23.06 3.55
C THR A 323 38.18 -22.53 4.27
N GLN A 324 38.27 -22.74 5.61
CA GLN A 324 39.43 -22.34 6.42
C GLN A 324 40.63 -23.25 6.28
N ASN A 325 40.45 -24.49 5.78
CA ASN A 325 41.46 -25.54 5.73
C ASN A 325 42.08 -25.68 4.33
N VAL A 326 41.65 -24.88 3.39
CA VAL A 326 42.08 -25.00 1.98
C VAL A 326 42.56 -23.67 1.42
N ARG A 327 43.49 -23.73 0.49
CA ARG A 327 44.02 -22.56 -0.24
C ARG A 327 43.81 -22.76 -1.75
N PRO A 328 43.75 -21.64 -2.50
CA PRO A 328 43.75 -21.73 -3.97
C PRO A 328 44.94 -22.56 -4.47
N GLY A 329 44.67 -23.53 -5.33
CA GLY A 329 45.66 -24.49 -5.86
C GLY A 329 45.74 -25.82 -5.11
N ASP A 330 45.14 -25.95 -3.93
CA ASP A 330 45.13 -27.21 -3.18
C ASP A 330 44.18 -28.22 -3.87
N ARG A 331 44.54 -29.51 -3.83
CA ARG A 331 43.61 -30.60 -4.14
C ARG A 331 42.79 -30.98 -2.92
N VAL A 332 41.52 -31.22 -3.13
CA VAL A 332 40.58 -31.52 -2.04
C VAL A 332 39.83 -32.83 -2.31
N THR A 333 39.31 -33.40 -1.26
CA THR A 333 38.36 -34.52 -1.38
C THR A 333 36.97 -33.99 -1.06
N VAL A 334 36.06 -34.12 -2.03
CA VAL A 334 34.64 -33.73 -1.83
C VAL A 334 33.98 -34.76 -0.93
N LEU A 335 33.54 -34.35 0.21
CA LEU A 335 32.77 -35.18 1.14
C LEU A 335 31.29 -35.15 0.75
N PRO A 336 30.57 -36.26 0.95
CA PRO A 336 29.12 -36.22 0.76
C PRO A 336 28.49 -35.25 1.76
N ASP A 337 27.49 -34.46 1.28
CA ASP A 337 26.71 -33.56 2.10
C ASP A 337 25.99 -34.39 3.18
N GLY A 338 26.48 -34.33 4.41
CA GLY A 338 25.86 -34.99 5.54
C GLY A 338 24.57 -34.22 5.91
N GLY A 339 23.49 -34.49 5.18
CA GLY A 339 22.21 -33.91 5.43
C GLY A 339 21.79 -34.14 6.88
N ALA A 340 21.64 -33.03 7.63
CA ALA A 340 21.00 -33.01 8.93
C ALA A 340 19.48 -32.94 8.75
#